data_2260032cdfa6ca532ba7559ef0d159af
#
_entry.id   2260032cdfa6ca532ba7559ef0d159af
#
_cell.length_a   1.000
_cell.length_b   1.000
_cell.length_c   1.000
_cell.angle_alpha   90.00
_cell.angle_beta   90.00
_cell.angle_gamma   90.00
#
_symmetry.space_group_name_H-M   'P 1'
#
loop_
_entity.id
_entity.type
_entity.pdbx_description
1 polymer ?
#
loop_
_entity_poly.entity_id
_entity_poly.type
_entity_poly.pdbx_seq_one_letter_code
_entity_poly.pdbx_strand_id
1 'polypeptide(L)'
;MVNQKYLDKAEVLIEALPYIQRFNRKIVVIKYGGSAMLDEKLKANVIKDAVLLKLVGFKPIIVHGGGKEISKWVGKVGMEAKFINGLRVTDSQTMEIAEMVLAKVNKELVSHVESLGVQAVGISGKDGGLLKCKKKYSNGEDIGFVGDITEVNPKILYDLLEKDFLPIVFPIGFDDNYDSYNINADDAACAIAEAVHAEKLAFLSDI
;
A
#
# COMPACT_ATOMS: atom_id res chain seq x y z
N MET A 1 -24.30 8.21 39.48
CA MET A 1 -22.97 8.84 39.25
C MET A 1 -22.49 8.43 37.86
N VAL A 2 -22.22 9.40 37.00
CA VAL A 2 -21.62 9.12 35.67
C VAL A 2 -20.21 8.64 35.91
N ASN A 3 -19.85 7.53 35.28
CA ASN A 3 -18.50 6.94 35.43
C ASN A 3 -17.50 7.84 34.70
N GLN A 4 -16.50 8.41 35.40
CA GLN A 4 -15.46 9.29 34.85
C GLN A 4 -14.82 8.72 33.58
N LYS A 5 -14.58 7.44 33.56
CA LYS A 5 -14.03 6.72 32.38
C LYS A 5 -14.84 6.91 31.09
N TYR A 6 -16.16 7.09 31.17
CA TYR A 6 -16.99 7.35 29.99
C TYR A 6 -16.94 8.81 29.56
N LEU A 7 -16.80 9.74 30.52
CA LEU A 7 -16.60 11.15 30.22
C LEU A 7 -15.27 11.37 29.51
N ASP A 8 -14.18 10.80 30.02
CA ASP A 8 -12.84 10.89 29.40
C ASP A 8 -12.85 10.38 27.96
N LYS A 9 -13.56 9.27 27.68
CA LYS A 9 -13.71 8.77 26.31
C LYS A 9 -14.50 9.70 25.40
N ALA A 10 -15.54 10.33 25.93
CA ALA A 10 -16.33 11.31 25.17
C ALA A 10 -15.51 12.56 24.84
N GLU A 11 -14.69 13.03 25.78
CA GLU A 11 -13.78 14.17 25.58
C GLU A 11 -12.77 13.88 24.45
N VAL A 12 -12.12 12.72 24.45
CA VAL A 12 -11.20 12.33 23.37
C VAL A 12 -11.87 12.35 21.99
N LEU A 13 -13.13 11.89 21.88
CA LEU A 13 -13.88 11.94 20.61
C LEU A 13 -14.21 13.38 20.19
N ILE A 14 -14.54 14.26 21.16
CA ILE A 14 -14.81 15.67 20.89
C ILE A 14 -13.54 16.39 20.46
N GLU A 15 -12.40 16.12 21.08
CA GLU A 15 -11.09 16.64 20.67
C GLU A 15 -10.69 16.24 19.24
N ALA A 16 -11.11 15.06 18.79
CA ALA A 16 -10.87 14.60 17.42
C ALA A 16 -11.74 15.31 16.36
N LEU A 17 -12.86 15.93 16.76
CA LEU A 17 -13.85 16.50 15.85
C LEU A 17 -13.29 17.53 14.85
N PRO A 18 -12.43 18.50 15.22
CA PRO A 18 -11.85 19.45 14.28
C PRO A 18 -11.00 18.77 13.20
N TYR A 19 -10.29 17.68 13.56
CA TYR A 19 -9.49 16.91 12.62
C TYR A 19 -10.38 16.11 11.67
N ILE A 20 -11.44 15.47 12.18
CA ILE A 20 -12.43 14.77 11.36
C ILE A 20 -13.07 15.75 10.36
N GLN A 21 -13.49 16.92 10.78
CA GLN A 21 -14.05 17.95 9.90
C GLN A 21 -13.05 18.42 8.84
N ARG A 22 -11.80 18.68 9.23
CA ARG A 22 -10.74 19.16 8.32
C ARG A 22 -10.43 18.16 7.22
N PHE A 23 -10.38 16.86 7.56
CA PHE A 23 -9.97 15.79 6.64
C PHE A 23 -11.15 15.03 6.01
N ASN A 24 -12.38 15.40 6.32
CA ASN A 24 -13.58 14.79 5.74
C ASN A 24 -13.53 14.86 4.21
N ARG A 25 -13.71 13.73 3.54
CA ARG A 25 -13.60 13.51 2.08
C ARG A 25 -12.22 13.78 1.48
N LYS A 26 -11.20 14.03 2.30
CA LYS A 26 -9.81 14.17 1.84
C LYS A 26 -9.18 12.81 1.60
N ILE A 27 -8.38 12.73 0.52
CA ILE A 27 -7.62 11.52 0.21
C ILE A 27 -6.38 11.48 1.13
N VAL A 28 -6.15 10.32 1.73
CA VAL A 28 -4.96 10.02 2.54
C VAL A 28 -4.33 8.75 1.99
N VAL A 29 -3.07 8.83 1.60
CA VAL A 29 -2.32 7.63 1.18
C VAL A 29 -1.55 7.09 2.37
N ILE A 30 -1.69 5.79 2.62
CA ILE A 30 -1.04 5.07 3.72
C ILE A 30 -0.10 4.04 3.11
N LYS A 31 1.21 4.28 3.22
CA LYS A 31 2.20 3.27 2.87
C LYS A 31 2.35 2.31 4.04
N TYR A 32 2.11 1.03 3.78
CA TYR A 32 2.20 -0.04 4.76
C TYR A 32 3.26 -1.06 4.36
N GLY A 33 4.26 -1.29 5.22
CA GLY A 33 5.37 -2.18 4.90
C GLY A 33 6.30 -2.45 6.08
N GLY A 34 7.45 -3.04 5.80
CA GLY A 34 8.46 -3.31 6.80
C GLY A 34 8.09 -4.43 7.77
N SER A 35 8.59 -4.34 9.01
CA SER A 35 8.31 -5.31 10.07
C SER A 35 6.87 -5.27 10.57
N ALA A 36 6.17 -4.13 10.40
CA ALA A 36 4.76 -4.01 10.74
C ALA A 36 3.87 -5.04 10.01
N MET A 37 4.32 -5.58 8.88
CA MET A 37 3.62 -6.64 8.15
C MET A 37 3.85 -8.04 8.72
N LEU A 38 4.87 -8.24 9.55
CA LEU A 38 5.22 -9.56 10.14
C LEU A 38 4.56 -9.79 11.50
N ASP A 39 4.24 -8.74 12.21
CA ASP A 39 3.56 -8.81 13.50
C ASP A 39 2.05 -8.75 13.29
N GLU A 40 1.36 -9.85 13.56
CA GLU A 40 -0.09 -9.96 13.36
C GLU A 40 -0.90 -8.95 14.19
N LYS A 41 -0.39 -8.54 15.35
CA LYS A 41 -1.04 -7.53 16.19
C LYS A 41 -0.89 -6.12 15.60
N LEU A 42 0.32 -5.78 15.13
CA LEU A 42 0.57 -4.51 14.44
C LEU A 42 -0.21 -4.43 13.14
N LYS A 43 -0.22 -5.51 12.35
CA LYS A 43 -1.02 -5.63 11.12
C LYS A 43 -2.50 -5.36 11.39
N ALA A 44 -3.07 -6.04 12.42
CA ALA A 44 -4.46 -5.84 12.78
C ALA A 44 -4.76 -4.40 13.23
N ASN A 45 -3.86 -3.75 13.94
CA ASN A 45 -4.03 -2.37 14.39
C ASN A 45 -3.98 -1.39 13.21
N VAL A 46 -3.00 -1.51 12.33
CA VAL A 46 -2.89 -0.65 11.13
C VAL A 46 -4.15 -0.74 10.26
N ILE A 47 -4.70 -1.94 10.07
CA ILE A 47 -5.93 -2.12 9.30
C ILE A 47 -7.13 -1.49 10.03
N LYS A 48 -7.24 -1.64 11.36
CA LYS A 48 -8.29 -0.98 12.15
C LYS A 48 -8.20 0.53 12.06
N ASP A 49 -6.99 1.11 12.07
CA ASP A 49 -6.80 2.55 11.94
C ASP A 49 -7.23 3.05 10.56
N ALA A 50 -6.86 2.34 9.49
CA ALA A 50 -7.30 2.66 8.12
C ALA A 50 -8.83 2.57 7.96
N VAL A 51 -9.44 1.53 8.54
CA VAL A 51 -10.91 1.36 8.58
C VAL A 51 -11.57 2.48 9.38
N LEU A 52 -11.01 2.86 10.53
CA LEU A 52 -11.52 3.99 11.33
C LEU A 52 -11.48 5.28 10.51
N LEU A 53 -10.35 5.59 9.85
CA LEU A 53 -10.25 6.77 8.98
C LEU A 53 -11.34 6.77 7.91
N LYS A 54 -11.57 5.62 7.26
CA LYS A 54 -12.64 5.48 6.25
C LYS A 54 -14.02 5.76 6.86
N LEU A 55 -14.34 5.17 8.01
CA LEU A 55 -15.64 5.30 8.67
C LEU A 55 -15.94 6.72 9.17
N VAL A 56 -14.90 7.49 9.55
CA VAL A 56 -15.05 8.89 9.92
C VAL A 56 -15.02 9.87 8.75
N GLY A 57 -15.05 9.36 7.51
CA GLY A 57 -15.26 10.15 6.29
C GLY A 57 -14.02 10.52 5.49
N PHE A 58 -12.84 10.01 5.83
CA PHE A 58 -11.66 10.13 4.98
C PHE A 58 -11.77 9.21 3.76
N LYS A 59 -10.93 9.44 2.76
CA LYS A 59 -10.76 8.57 1.59
C LYS A 59 -9.36 7.93 1.60
N PRO A 60 -9.13 6.87 2.43
CA PRO A 60 -7.83 6.23 2.50
C PRO A 60 -7.55 5.36 1.28
N ILE A 61 -6.29 5.38 0.82
CA ILE A 61 -5.69 4.46 -0.14
C ILE A 61 -4.52 3.79 0.57
N ILE A 62 -4.49 2.46 0.61
CA ILE A 62 -3.34 1.72 1.16
C ILE A 62 -2.43 1.33 0.01
N VAL A 63 -1.13 1.63 0.14
CA VAL A 63 -0.07 1.09 -0.73
C VAL A 63 0.81 0.21 0.11
N HIS A 64 0.88 -1.09 -0.21
CA HIS A 64 1.63 -2.01 0.63
C HIS A 64 2.86 -2.57 -0.07
N GLY A 65 3.87 -2.90 0.74
CA GLY A 65 5.02 -3.70 0.32
C GLY A 65 4.82 -5.19 0.59
N GLY A 66 5.93 -5.92 0.63
CA GLY A 66 5.95 -7.37 0.88
C GLY A 66 7.34 -7.97 0.75
N GLY A 67 8.38 -7.16 0.84
CA GLY A 67 9.77 -7.58 0.59
C GLY A 67 10.20 -8.78 1.42
N LYS A 68 9.81 -8.86 2.69
CA LYS A 68 10.14 -9.99 3.58
C LYS A 68 9.42 -11.28 3.16
N GLU A 69 8.12 -11.18 2.77
CA GLU A 69 7.39 -12.34 2.24
C GLU A 69 7.94 -12.81 0.89
N ILE A 70 8.32 -11.88 -0.01
CA ILE A 70 9.01 -12.23 -1.26
C ILE A 70 10.31 -12.99 -0.95
N SER A 71 11.16 -12.48 -0.05
CA SER A 71 12.41 -13.15 0.32
C SER A 71 12.18 -14.55 0.89
N LYS A 72 11.16 -14.72 1.71
CA LYS A 72 10.76 -16.01 2.27
C LYS A 72 10.35 -17.00 1.18
N TRP A 73 9.59 -16.57 0.17
CA TRP A 73 9.17 -17.43 -0.95
C TRP A 73 10.32 -17.74 -1.92
N VAL A 74 11.18 -16.76 -2.22
CA VAL A 74 12.42 -16.96 -3.00
C VAL A 74 13.28 -18.04 -2.32
N GLY A 75 13.47 -17.98 -0.99
CA GLY A 75 14.19 -19.02 -0.25
C GLY A 75 13.51 -20.39 -0.27
N LYS A 76 12.16 -20.45 -0.23
CA LYS A 76 11.41 -21.72 -0.30
C LYS A 76 11.58 -22.47 -1.61
N VAL A 77 11.81 -21.76 -2.71
CA VAL A 77 12.08 -22.38 -4.03
C VAL A 77 13.55 -22.62 -4.28
N GLY A 78 14.41 -22.46 -3.25
CA GLY A 78 15.84 -22.74 -3.33
C GLY A 78 16.66 -21.63 -3.97
N MET A 79 16.10 -20.43 -4.13
CA MET A 79 16.79 -19.25 -4.65
C MET A 79 17.30 -18.35 -3.53
N GLU A 80 18.25 -17.49 -3.82
CA GLU A 80 18.79 -16.51 -2.89
C GLU A 80 18.32 -15.09 -3.25
N ALA A 81 17.76 -14.38 -2.28
CA ALA A 81 17.36 -12.99 -2.48
C ALA A 81 18.59 -12.06 -2.48
N LYS A 82 18.81 -11.35 -3.58
CA LYS A 82 19.92 -10.40 -3.76
C LYS A 82 19.42 -8.97 -3.72
N PHE A 83 20.24 -8.07 -3.18
CA PHE A 83 19.95 -6.65 -3.09
C PHE A 83 21.14 -5.81 -3.51
N ILE A 84 20.89 -4.73 -4.24
CA ILE A 84 21.87 -3.71 -4.61
C ILE A 84 21.30 -2.36 -4.18
N ASN A 85 22.02 -1.64 -3.33
CA ASN A 85 21.61 -0.33 -2.79
C ASN A 85 20.17 -0.33 -2.20
N GLY A 86 19.79 -1.41 -1.50
CA GLY A 86 18.47 -1.56 -0.91
C GLY A 86 17.35 -1.98 -1.87
N LEU A 87 17.63 -2.03 -3.17
CA LEU A 87 16.70 -2.53 -4.19
C LEU A 87 16.91 -4.03 -4.42
N ARG A 88 15.81 -4.78 -4.54
CA ARG A 88 15.87 -6.21 -4.85
C ARG A 88 16.29 -6.43 -6.30
N VAL A 89 17.36 -7.19 -6.53
CA VAL A 89 17.64 -7.71 -7.85
C VAL A 89 16.53 -8.67 -8.23
N THR A 90 15.83 -8.40 -9.32
CA THR A 90 14.59 -9.07 -9.70
C THR A 90 14.74 -9.67 -11.09
N ASP A 91 15.26 -10.88 -11.18
CA ASP A 91 15.24 -11.66 -12.42
C ASP A 91 13.81 -12.14 -12.77
N SER A 92 13.62 -12.84 -13.89
CA SER A 92 12.29 -13.26 -14.33
C SER A 92 11.59 -14.18 -13.33
N GLN A 93 12.31 -15.11 -12.72
CA GLN A 93 11.75 -16.02 -11.72
C GLN A 93 11.38 -15.27 -10.43
N THR A 94 12.25 -14.36 -9.98
CA THR A 94 11.98 -13.49 -8.84
C THR A 94 10.80 -12.58 -9.11
N MET A 95 10.60 -12.11 -10.36
CA MET A 95 9.47 -11.28 -10.74
C MET A 95 8.13 -12.03 -10.63
N GLU A 96 8.07 -13.27 -11.13
CA GLU A 96 6.89 -14.12 -10.98
C GLU A 96 6.54 -14.36 -9.50
N ILE A 97 7.56 -14.67 -8.69
CA ILE A 97 7.38 -14.86 -7.24
C ILE A 97 6.89 -13.57 -6.59
N ALA A 98 7.47 -12.43 -6.95
CA ALA A 98 7.09 -11.13 -6.39
C ALA A 98 5.61 -10.80 -6.71
N GLU A 99 5.18 -10.99 -7.96
CA GLU A 99 3.80 -10.75 -8.37
C GLU A 99 2.81 -11.67 -7.63
N MET A 100 3.09 -12.99 -7.58
CA MET A 100 2.27 -13.95 -6.84
C MET A 100 2.17 -13.63 -5.35
N VAL A 101 3.30 -13.33 -4.72
CA VAL A 101 3.36 -13.07 -3.27
C VAL A 101 2.66 -11.76 -2.91
N LEU A 102 2.92 -10.70 -3.68
CA LEU A 102 2.28 -9.41 -3.44
C LEU A 102 0.77 -9.47 -3.68
N ALA A 103 0.31 -10.19 -4.71
CA ALA A 103 -1.11 -10.42 -4.95
C ALA A 103 -1.75 -11.19 -3.79
N LYS A 104 -1.10 -12.23 -3.25
CA LYS A 104 -1.57 -12.96 -2.07
C LYS A 104 -1.69 -12.04 -0.86
N VAL A 105 -0.64 -11.30 -0.52
CA VAL A 105 -0.65 -10.34 0.61
C VAL A 105 -1.75 -9.31 0.43
N ASN A 106 -1.93 -8.79 -0.78
CA ASN A 106 -2.98 -7.84 -1.12
C ASN A 106 -4.38 -8.40 -0.80
N LYS A 107 -4.69 -9.64 -1.20
CA LYS A 107 -5.99 -10.26 -0.94
C LYS A 107 -6.21 -10.60 0.54
N GLU A 108 -5.16 -10.89 1.29
CA GLU A 108 -5.24 -11.03 2.75
C GLU A 108 -5.61 -9.71 3.42
N LEU A 109 -5.05 -8.58 2.97
CA LEU A 109 -5.39 -7.26 3.46
C LEU A 109 -6.83 -6.87 3.11
N VAL A 110 -7.28 -7.15 1.88
CA VAL A 110 -8.68 -6.95 1.46
C VAL A 110 -9.62 -7.70 2.40
N SER A 111 -9.39 -9.00 2.60
CA SER A 111 -10.24 -9.83 3.46
C SER A 111 -10.28 -9.30 4.90
N HIS A 112 -9.16 -8.78 5.40
CA HIS A 112 -9.08 -8.23 6.74
C HIS A 112 -9.89 -6.92 6.87
N VAL A 113 -9.79 -6.01 5.89
CA VAL A 113 -10.60 -4.78 5.85
C VAL A 113 -12.08 -5.13 5.78
N GLU A 114 -12.47 -6.06 4.91
CA GLU A 114 -13.87 -6.47 4.75
C GLU A 114 -14.43 -7.14 6.01
N SER A 115 -13.61 -7.90 6.76
CA SER A 115 -14.02 -8.48 8.03
C SER A 115 -14.37 -7.43 9.10
N LEU A 116 -13.95 -6.17 8.90
CA LEU A 116 -14.28 -5.03 9.75
C LEU A 116 -15.46 -4.19 9.21
N GLY A 117 -16.15 -4.66 8.17
CA GLY A 117 -17.36 -4.05 7.64
C GLY A 117 -17.13 -2.92 6.62
N VAL A 118 -15.93 -2.80 6.07
CA VAL A 118 -15.60 -1.83 5.01
C VAL A 118 -15.32 -2.56 3.71
N GLN A 119 -15.94 -2.14 2.61
CA GLN A 119 -15.68 -2.71 1.30
C GLN A 119 -14.30 -2.27 0.78
N ALA A 120 -13.50 -3.22 0.32
CA ALA A 120 -12.15 -2.98 -0.18
C ALA A 120 -11.91 -3.66 -1.53
N VAL A 121 -11.07 -3.03 -2.36
CA VAL A 121 -10.63 -3.60 -3.63
C VAL A 121 -9.11 -3.59 -3.68
N GLY A 122 -8.53 -4.77 -3.87
CA GLY A 122 -7.09 -4.93 -4.06
C GLY A 122 -6.73 -4.94 -5.54
N ILE A 123 -5.81 -4.06 -5.92
CA ILE A 123 -5.32 -3.88 -7.28
C ILE A 123 -3.79 -3.81 -7.31
N SER A 124 -3.22 -4.11 -8.48
CA SER A 124 -1.82 -3.84 -8.80
C SER A 124 -1.66 -2.50 -9.49
N GLY A 125 -0.42 -2.05 -9.66
CA GLY A 125 -0.14 -0.91 -10.51
C GLY A 125 -0.41 -1.14 -12.01
N LYS A 126 -0.66 -2.38 -12.43
CA LYS A 126 -1.06 -2.74 -13.81
C LYS A 126 -2.54 -2.48 -14.06
N ASP A 127 -3.39 -2.62 -13.01
CA ASP A 127 -4.83 -2.50 -13.14
C ASP A 127 -5.23 -1.06 -13.50
N GLY A 128 -6.06 -0.91 -14.53
CA GLY A 128 -6.47 0.40 -15.05
C GLY A 128 -5.31 1.25 -15.59
N GLY A 129 -4.15 0.66 -15.84
CA GLY A 129 -2.95 1.38 -16.28
C GLY A 129 -2.41 2.32 -15.19
N LEU A 130 -2.53 1.97 -13.91
CA LEU A 130 -2.25 2.85 -12.79
C LEU A 130 -0.79 3.30 -12.71
N LEU A 131 0.19 2.36 -12.80
CA LEU A 131 1.63 2.64 -12.65
C LEU A 131 2.40 2.23 -13.90
N LYS A 132 2.62 3.16 -14.81
CA LYS A 132 3.53 2.97 -15.94
C LYS A 132 4.96 3.24 -15.49
N CYS A 133 5.90 2.39 -15.92
CA CYS A 133 7.29 2.50 -15.53
C CYS A 133 8.23 2.16 -16.69
N LYS A 134 9.49 2.47 -16.48
CA LYS A 134 10.62 2.00 -17.30
C LYS A 134 11.56 1.19 -16.43
N LYS A 135 12.43 0.40 -17.05
CA LYS A 135 13.47 -0.35 -16.34
C LYS A 135 14.37 0.59 -15.52
N LYS A 136 14.56 0.26 -14.23
CA LYS A 136 15.44 0.97 -13.31
C LYS A 136 16.81 0.28 -13.25
N TYR A 137 17.86 1.08 -13.27
CA TYR A 137 19.23 0.66 -13.03
C TYR A 137 19.69 1.20 -11.67
N SER A 138 20.56 0.48 -10.99
CA SER A 138 21.16 0.93 -9.71
C SER A 138 22.64 1.22 -9.91
N ASN A 139 23.04 2.50 -9.87
CA ASN A 139 24.40 2.96 -10.15
C ASN A 139 24.99 2.42 -11.49
N GLY A 140 24.12 2.30 -12.51
CA GLY A 140 24.49 1.76 -13.82
C GLY A 140 24.45 0.23 -13.92
N GLU A 141 24.18 -0.48 -12.82
CA GLU A 141 24.02 -1.93 -12.81
C GLU A 141 22.58 -2.33 -13.17
N ASP A 142 22.47 -3.38 -14.00
CA ASP A 142 21.17 -3.99 -14.32
C ASP A 142 20.68 -4.83 -13.14
N ILE A 143 19.57 -4.41 -12.55
CA ILE A 143 18.93 -5.08 -11.41
C ILE A 143 17.66 -5.88 -11.82
N GLY A 144 17.51 -6.15 -13.11
CA GLY A 144 16.43 -6.95 -13.67
C GLY A 144 15.11 -6.19 -13.83
N PHE A 145 14.00 -6.83 -13.50
CA PHE A 145 12.64 -6.28 -13.61
C PHE A 145 12.28 -5.38 -12.43
N VAL A 146 13.07 -4.34 -12.23
CA VAL A 146 12.79 -3.27 -11.27
C VAL A 146 12.35 -2.03 -12.03
N GLY A 147 11.21 -1.46 -11.64
CA GLY A 147 10.57 -0.34 -12.33
C GLY A 147 10.88 1.02 -11.69
N ASP A 148 11.07 2.01 -12.55
CA ASP A 148 11.11 3.44 -12.21
C ASP A 148 9.87 4.09 -12.80
N ILE A 149 8.98 4.64 -11.95
CA ILE A 149 7.68 5.15 -12.37
C ILE A 149 7.86 6.34 -13.32
N THR A 150 7.20 6.29 -14.47
CA THR A 150 7.20 7.37 -15.47
C THR A 150 5.87 8.11 -15.55
N GLU A 151 4.77 7.40 -15.23
CA GLU A 151 3.42 7.97 -15.30
C GLU A 151 2.52 7.26 -14.28
N VAL A 152 1.62 8.00 -13.67
CA VAL A 152 0.54 7.47 -12.83
C VAL A 152 -0.80 7.89 -13.42
N ASN A 153 -1.67 6.92 -13.72
CA ASN A 153 -3.05 7.17 -14.12
C ASN A 153 -3.99 6.92 -12.92
N PRO A 154 -4.39 7.96 -12.19
CA PRO A 154 -5.17 7.79 -10.96
C PRO A 154 -6.65 7.49 -11.19
N LYS A 155 -7.11 7.36 -12.44
CA LYS A 155 -8.54 7.21 -12.77
C LYS A 155 -9.20 6.07 -11.99
N ILE A 156 -8.59 4.88 -11.97
CA ILE A 156 -9.15 3.73 -11.26
C ILE A 156 -9.30 3.99 -9.75
N LEU A 157 -8.36 4.74 -9.15
CA LEU A 157 -8.42 5.09 -7.73
C LEU A 157 -9.59 6.03 -7.43
N TYR A 158 -9.80 7.05 -8.27
CA TYR A 158 -10.95 7.95 -8.13
C TYR A 158 -12.27 7.20 -8.30
N ASP A 159 -12.39 6.33 -9.32
CA ASP A 159 -13.58 5.53 -9.57
C ASP A 159 -13.93 4.63 -8.36
N LEU A 160 -12.92 4.01 -7.74
CA LEU A 160 -13.10 3.19 -6.54
C LEU A 160 -13.50 4.03 -5.31
N LEU A 161 -12.83 5.17 -5.10
CA LEU A 161 -13.14 6.07 -3.99
C LEU A 161 -14.53 6.71 -4.09
N GLU A 162 -15.02 6.98 -5.32
CA GLU A 162 -16.37 7.47 -5.57
C GLU A 162 -17.44 6.42 -5.27
N LYS A 163 -17.13 5.15 -5.52
CA LYS A 163 -17.99 4.00 -5.20
C LYS A 163 -17.84 3.52 -3.76
N ASP A 164 -17.18 4.32 -2.95
CA ASP A 164 -16.99 4.07 -1.52
C ASP A 164 -16.14 2.83 -1.18
N PHE A 165 -15.34 2.32 -2.10
CA PHE A 165 -14.35 1.29 -1.81
C PHE A 165 -13.10 1.87 -1.13
N LEU A 166 -12.38 1.03 -0.38
CA LEU A 166 -11.02 1.30 0.09
C LEU A 166 -10.04 0.61 -0.86
N PRO A 167 -9.30 1.36 -1.71
CA PRO A 167 -8.29 0.77 -2.59
C PRO A 167 -7.07 0.29 -1.82
N ILE A 168 -6.60 -0.92 -2.13
CA ILE A 168 -5.36 -1.49 -1.58
C ILE A 168 -4.46 -1.84 -2.76
N VAL A 169 -3.35 -1.13 -2.92
CA VAL A 169 -2.47 -1.21 -4.08
C VAL A 169 -1.20 -1.96 -3.74
N PHE A 170 -0.79 -2.90 -4.58
CA PHE A 170 0.55 -3.47 -4.54
C PHE A 170 1.39 -3.01 -5.74
N PRO A 171 2.71 -2.75 -5.52
CA PRO A 171 3.53 -1.97 -6.44
C PRO A 171 4.16 -2.83 -7.54
N ILE A 172 3.34 -3.46 -8.37
CA ILE A 172 3.74 -4.05 -9.65
C ILE A 172 3.24 -3.15 -10.76
N GLY A 173 4.15 -2.55 -11.50
CA GLY A 173 3.84 -1.71 -12.66
C GLY A 173 4.10 -2.42 -13.98
N PHE A 174 4.01 -1.68 -15.08
CA PHE A 174 4.19 -2.18 -16.44
C PHE A 174 4.93 -1.15 -17.30
N ASP A 175 5.64 -1.64 -18.31
CA ASP A 175 6.30 -0.81 -19.33
C ASP A 175 5.47 -0.69 -20.64
N ASP A 176 6.06 -0.10 -21.68
CA ASP A 176 5.41 0.07 -22.98
C ASP A 176 5.09 -1.26 -23.69
N ASN A 177 5.74 -2.35 -23.30
CA ASN A 177 5.47 -3.71 -23.81
C ASN A 177 4.48 -4.49 -22.93
N TYR A 178 3.98 -3.87 -21.85
CA TYR A 178 3.16 -4.49 -20.80
C TYR A 178 3.89 -5.57 -20.00
N ASP A 179 5.22 -5.56 -20.00
CA ASP A 179 6.03 -6.40 -19.11
C ASP A 179 5.89 -5.91 -17.66
N SER A 180 5.84 -6.87 -16.72
CA SER A 180 5.70 -6.57 -15.29
C SER A 180 7.01 -6.11 -14.67
N TYR A 181 6.95 -5.10 -13.81
CA TYR A 181 8.08 -4.60 -13.03
C TYR A 181 7.75 -4.48 -11.55
N ASN A 182 8.68 -4.93 -10.72
CA ASN A 182 8.64 -4.74 -9.28
C ASN A 182 9.07 -3.30 -8.95
N ILE A 183 8.17 -2.54 -8.35
CA ILE A 183 8.40 -1.13 -7.98
C ILE A 183 8.62 -1.05 -6.46
N ASN A 184 9.49 -0.15 -6.02
CA ASN A 184 9.62 0.14 -4.60
C ASN A 184 8.30 0.69 -4.05
N ALA A 185 7.83 0.16 -2.92
CA ALA A 185 6.52 0.53 -2.37
C ALA A 185 6.48 1.98 -1.85
N ASP A 186 7.62 2.54 -1.43
CA ASP A 186 7.72 3.93 -0.99
C ASP A 186 7.63 4.85 -2.21
N ASP A 187 8.36 4.53 -3.29
CA ASP A 187 8.29 5.26 -4.57
C ASP A 187 6.85 5.23 -5.12
N ALA A 188 6.19 4.07 -5.09
CA ALA A 188 4.81 3.93 -5.54
C ALA A 188 3.83 4.76 -4.69
N ALA A 189 3.99 4.75 -3.37
CA ALA A 189 3.13 5.52 -2.47
C ALA A 189 3.30 7.03 -2.68
N CYS A 190 4.53 7.50 -2.87
CA CYS A 190 4.82 8.90 -3.19
C CYS A 190 4.17 9.32 -4.52
N ALA A 191 4.40 8.54 -5.58
CA ALA A 191 3.86 8.84 -6.91
C ALA A 191 2.32 8.81 -6.93
N ILE A 192 1.70 7.84 -6.27
CA ILE A 192 0.23 7.79 -6.13
C ILE A 192 -0.27 8.99 -5.34
N ALA A 193 0.36 9.33 -4.20
CA ALA A 193 -0.07 10.46 -3.37
C ALA A 193 -0.02 11.78 -4.13
N GLU A 194 1.01 12.00 -4.94
CA GLU A 194 1.12 13.16 -5.83
C GLU A 194 0.01 13.16 -6.88
N ALA A 195 -0.18 12.04 -7.59
CA ALA A 195 -1.14 11.95 -8.69
C ALA A 195 -2.61 12.10 -8.23
N VAL A 196 -2.96 11.64 -7.02
CA VAL A 196 -4.31 11.81 -6.45
C VAL A 196 -4.46 13.10 -5.65
N HIS A 197 -3.45 13.96 -5.60
CA HIS A 197 -3.42 15.17 -4.78
C HIS A 197 -3.80 14.89 -3.33
N ALA A 198 -3.16 13.87 -2.74
CA ALA A 198 -3.46 13.46 -1.38
C ALA A 198 -3.17 14.58 -0.37
N GLU A 199 -4.09 14.79 0.57
CA GLU A 199 -3.90 15.74 1.67
C GLU A 199 -2.77 15.31 2.61
N LYS A 200 -2.56 13.98 2.75
CA LYS A 200 -1.51 13.37 3.58
C LYS A 200 -0.98 12.09 2.93
N LEU A 201 0.31 11.89 3.11
CA LEU A 201 0.98 10.61 2.91
C LEU A 201 1.58 10.18 4.25
N ALA A 202 1.15 9.01 4.73
CA ALA A 202 1.64 8.42 5.97
C ALA A 202 2.49 7.19 5.66
N PHE A 203 3.72 7.15 6.18
CA PHE A 203 4.57 5.97 6.13
C PHE A 203 4.46 5.23 7.47
N LEU A 204 3.99 4.00 7.42
CA LEU A 204 3.95 3.10 8.57
C LEU A 204 5.10 2.12 8.45
N SER A 205 6.13 2.36 9.21
CA SER A 205 7.31 1.49 9.28
C SER A 205 7.80 1.38 10.72
N ASP A 206 8.67 0.41 10.95
CA ASP A 206 9.46 0.29 12.17
C ASP A 206 10.49 1.43 12.23
N ILE A 207 10.59 2.03 13.38
CA ILE A 207 11.63 2.98 13.74
C ILE A 207 12.70 2.23 14.55
#